data_162594784ef832c95efdd35010d14245
#
_entry.id   162594784ef832c95efdd35010d14245
#
_cell.length_a   1.000
_cell.length_b   1.000
_cell.length_c   1.000
_cell.angle_alpha   90.00
_cell.angle_beta   90.00
_cell.angle_gamma   90.00
#
_symmetry.space_group_name_H-M   'P 1'
#
loop_
_entity.id
_entity.type
_entity.pdbx_description
1 polymer ?
#
loop_
_entity_poly.entity_id
_entity_poly.type
_entity_poly.pdbx_seq_one_letter_code
_entity_poly.pdbx_strand_id
1 'polypeptide(L)'
;KAWSTYAAGYMWGITGVLYNPSLVTQEEASTWEIFGNLKFNRQITLKDNVRDSYFAALGILKKDELTDETFIQSPDYSERLADVMNDVRPETIAQAQELLNQLMDNVYSLETDSGKADMITGKIVANYQWSGDAVYAMDEADEDDFELRFAVPKESTNLWFDGWVMLKNGIREDAERQHAAEAFVNFLSRTDNAVRNMYYIGYTSSIAGNAQDDTVYEYLKWCYGADDEEEVMAYPVGYFFSGENSDARYILQSSASQMGRQLYSQYPPQDVMDRTAIMRYFDADANKAINQMWINVRCFDIEDVPMGVWMALLAALLVIVSVGFRKSRRR
;
A
#
# COMPACT_ATOMS: atom_id res chain seq x y z
N LYS A 1 -10.87 -19.66 -12.41
CA LYS A 1 -9.51 -20.08 -12.84
C LYS A 1 -8.51 -19.46 -11.87
N ALA A 2 -7.46 -20.22 -11.52
CA ALA A 2 -6.42 -19.72 -10.63
C ALA A 2 -5.68 -18.52 -11.26
N TRP A 3 -5.28 -17.56 -10.46
CA TRP A 3 -4.50 -16.40 -10.88
C TRP A 3 -3.23 -16.80 -11.66
N SER A 4 -2.53 -17.84 -11.19
CA SER A 4 -1.35 -18.40 -11.83
C SER A 4 -1.56 -18.92 -13.27
N THR A 5 -2.81 -19.03 -13.72
CA THR A 5 -3.12 -19.37 -15.13
C THR A 5 -2.82 -18.20 -16.07
N TYR A 6 -2.77 -16.97 -15.56
CA TYR A 6 -2.70 -15.75 -16.37
C TYR A 6 -1.48 -14.89 -16.10
N ALA A 7 -0.82 -15.10 -14.96
CA ALA A 7 0.31 -14.30 -14.54
C ALA A 7 1.40 -15.15 -13.89
N ALA A 8 2.65 -14.78 -14.10
CA ALA A 8 3.78 -15.22 -13.28
C ALA A 8 3.98 -14.21 -12.15
N GLY A 9 4.21 -14.67 -10.93
CA GLY A 9 4.43 -13.79 -9.79
C GLY A 9 5.70 -12.96 -9.95
N TYR A 10 5.68 -11.74 -9.41
CA TYR A 10 6.82 -10.84 -9.39
C TYR A 10 7.14 -10.38 -7.97
N MET A 11 6.49 -9.36 -7.48
CA MET A 11 6.65 -8.83 -6.12
C MET A 11 5.32 -8.90 -5.36
N TRP A 12 5.41 -8.86 -4.03
CA TRP A 12 4.25 -8.76 -3.16
C TRP A 12 4.59 -7.91 -1.95
N GLY A 13 3.59 -7.50 -1.20
CA GLY A 13 3.76 -6.78 0.04
C GLY A 13 2.43 -6.44 0.70
N ILE A 14 2.55 -5.71 1.77
CA ILE A 14 1.42 -5.18 2.55
C ILE A 14 1.46 -3.66 2.56
N THR A 15 0.41 -3.06 3.08
CA THR A 15 0.36 -1.62 3.32
C THR A 15 0.38 -1.31 4.82
N GLY A 16 0.83 -0.13 5.17
CA GLY A 16 0.91 0.29 6.57
C GLY A 16 1.29 1.75 6.71
N VAL A 17 1.78 2.10 7.87
CA VAL A 17 2.21 3.45 8.23
C VAL A 17 3.72 3.44 8.43
N LEU A 18 4.45 4.13 7.55
CA LEU A 18 5.85 4.48 7.77
C LEU A 18 5.89 5.73 8.66
N TYR A 19 6.69 5.74 9.72
CA TYR A 19 6.70 6.82 10.70
C TYR A 19 8.06 7.08 11.32
N ASN A 20 8.25 8.30 11.82
CA ASN A 20 9.41 8.70 12.63
C ASN A 20 9.13 8.37 14.11
N PRO A 21 9.84 7.40 14.72
CA PRO A 21 9.58 6.96 16.10
C PRO A 21 9.88 8.00 17.17
N SER A 22 10.65 9.04 16.84
CA SER A 22 10.91 10.15 17.77
C SER A 22 9.72 11.10 17.93
N LEU A 23 8.73 11.06 17.00
CA LEU A 23 7.59 11.99 16.96
C LEU A 23 6.24 11.28 17.04
N VAL A 24 6.19 10.04 16.56
CA VAL A 24 5.00 9.21 16.48
C VAL A 24 5.24 7.91 17.25
N THR A 25 4.37 7.56 18.16
CA THR A 25 4.48 6.29 18.89
C THR A 25 4.02 5.11 18.00
N GLN A 26 4.51 3.91 18.31
CA GLN A 26 4.07 2.70 17.62
C GLN A 26 2.54 2.49 17.75
N GLU A 27 1.95 2.84 18.90
CA GLU A 27 0.52 2.73 19.11
C GLU A 27 -0.27 3.66 18.18
N GLU A 28 0.17 4.92 18.04
CA GLU A 28 -0.43 5.89 17.12
C GLU A 28 -0.31 5.45 15.65
N ALA A 29 0.82 4.86 15.27
CA ALA A 29 1.04 4.35 13.90
C ALA A 29 0.31 3.02 13.62
N SER A 30 -0.13 2.28 14.65
CA SER A 30 -0.78 0.98 14.53
C SER A 30 -2.30 1.06 14.34
N THR A 31 -2.81 2.15 13.79
CA THR A 31 -4.22 2.32 13.44
C THR A 31 -4.37 3.29 12.27
N TRP A 32 -5.34 3.03 11.39
CA TRP A 32 -5.67 3.95 10.29
C TRP A 32 -6.17 5.31 10.79
N GLU A 33 -6.64 5.41 12.04
CA GLU A 33 -7.10 6.69 12.63
C GLU A 33 -5.99 7.75 12.75
N ILE A 34 -4.72 7.37 12.62
CA ILE A 34 -3.60 8.32 12.62
C ILE A 34 -3.81 9.45 11.62
N PHE A 35 -4.44 9.16 10.46
CA PHE A 35 -4.67 10.17 9.41
C PHE A 35 -5.68 11.25 9.81
N GLY A 36 -6.53 10.98 10.80
CA GLY A 36 -7.44 11.95 11.41
C GLY A 36 -6.93 12.59 12.69
N ASN A 37 -5.77 12.16 13.21
CA ASN A 37 -5.23 12.67 14.48
C ASN A 37 -4.70 14.09 14.32
N LEU A 38 -5.35 15.07 14.96
CA LEU A 38 -5.00 16.48 14.91
C LEU A 38 -3.61 16.81 15.50
N LYS A 39 -3.02 15.92 16.30
CA LYS A 39 -1.62 16.04 16.75
C LYS A 39 -0.66 16.15 15.58
N PHE A 40 -0.97 15.51 14.46
CA PHE A 40 -0.15 15.46 13.25
C PHE A 40 -0.68 16.33 12.11
N ASN A 41 -1.48 17.34 12.43
CA ASN A 41 -2.08 18.21 11.42
C ASN A 41 -1.03 18.78 10.46
N ARG A 42 -1.24 18.56 9.16
CA ARG A 42 -0.33 18.93 8.05
C ARG A 42 1.09 18.34 8.14
N GLN A 43 1.25 17.20 8.83
CA GLN A 43 2.53 16.52 8.98
C GLN A 43 2.49 15.06 8.52
N ILE A 44 1.40 14.61 7.94
CA ILE A 44 1.18 13.24 7.45
C ILE A 44 0.65 13.26 6.03
N THR A 45 0.86 12.18 5.28
CA THR A 45 0.36 12.04 3.89
C THR A 45 -0.43 10.76 3.70
N LEU A 46 -1.43 10.82 2.83
CA LEU A 46 -2.25 9.70 2.41
C LEU A 46 -1.93 9.36 0.94
N LYS A 47 -2.23 8.14 0.49
CA LYS A 47 -1.97 7.74 -0.91
C LYS A 47 -2.90 8.45 -1.90
N ASP A 48 -2.32 9.00 -2.98
CA ASP A 48 -3.06 9.46 -4.16
C ASP A 48 -3.47 8.26 -5.04
N ASN A 49 -4.15 7.32 -4.41
CA ASN A 49 -4.68 6.13 -5.04
C ASN A 49 -6.07 5.85 -4.45
N VAL A 50 -7.07 5.79 -5.33
CA VAL A 50 -8.47 5.61 -4.92
C VAL A 50 -8.70 4.35 -4.11
N ARG A 51 -8.02 3.24 -4.47
CA ARG A 51 -8.22 1.96 -3.80
C ARG A 51 -7.55 1.93 -2.44
N ASP A 52 -6.32 2.42 -2.33
CA ASP A 52 -5.57 2.48 -1.07
C ASP A 52 -6.26 3.43 -0.07
N SER A 53 -6.64 4.63 -0.50
CA SER A 53 -7.32 5.59 0.37
C SER A 53 -8.71 5.13 0.79
N TYR A 54 -9.45 4.45 -0.10
CA TYR A 54 -10.72 3.83 0.26
C TYR A 54 -10.54 2.69 1.27
N PHE A 55 -9.49 1.87 1.12
CA PHE A 55 -9.16 0.80 2.07
C PHE A 55 -8.87 1.36 3.46
N ALA A 56 -8.06 2.41 3.56
CA ALA A 56 -7.81 3.08 4.84
C ALA A 56 -9.10 3.67 5.45
N ALA A 57 -9.96 4.27 4.63
CA ALA A 57 -11.25 4.78 5.09
C ALA A 57 -12.16 3.65 5.62
N LEU A 58 -12.20 2.50 4.96
CA LEU A 58 -12.92 1.32 5.49
C LEU A 58 -12.34 0.84 6.82
N GLY A 59 -11.01 0.81 6.95
CA GLY A 59 -10.35 0.46 8.21
C GLY A 59 -10.80 1.35 9.37
N ILE A 60 -10.90 2.68 9.14
CA ILE A 60 -11.39 3.62 10.15
C ILE A 60 -12.89 3.43 10.42
N LEU A 61 -13.72 3.39 9.38
CA LEU A 61 -15.17 3.27 9.50
C LEU A 61 -15.65 1.98 10.17
N LYS A 62 -14.89 0.91 9.99
CA LYS A 62 -15.21 -0.44 10.49
C LYS A 62 -14.33 -0.87 11.65
N LYS A 63 -13.58 0.05 12.24
CA LYS A 63 -12.62 -0.24 13.31
C LYS A 63 -13.22 -1.10 14.43
N ASP A 64 -14.37 -0.71 14.97
CA ASP A 64 -14.99 -1.42 16.09
C ASP A 64 -15.34 -2.87 15.72
N GLU A 65 -15.80 -3.14 14.50
CA GLU A 65 -16.05 -4.48 13.99
C GLU A 65 -14.75 -5.24 13.77
N LEU A 66 -13.76 -4.61 13.13
CA LEU A 66 -12.49 -5.24 12.74
C LEU A 66 -11.59 -5.57 13.93
N THR A 67 -11.75 -4.88 15.06
CA THR A 67 -11.00 -5.10 16.30
C THR A 67 -11.78 -5.86 17.37
N ASP A 68 -13.03 -6.26 17.09
CA ASP A 68 -13.83 -7.07 18.00
C ASP A 68 -13.30 -8.51 18.11
N GLU A 69 -13.08 -8.99 19.33
CA GLU A 69 -12.52 -10.33 19.55
C GLU A 69 -13.41 -11.44 18.98
N THR A 70 -14.74 -11.28 18.99
CA THR A 70 -15.67 -12.28 18.45
C THR A 70 -15.62 -12.33 16.93
N PHE A 71 -15.34 -11.18 16.29
CA PHE A 71 -15.09 -11.11 14.86
C PHE A 71 -13.78 -11.81 14.49
N ILE A 72 -12.69 -11.49 15.19
CA ILE A 72 -11.34 -12.03 14.95
C ILE A 72 -11.28 -13.54 15.18
N GLN A 73 -11.99 -14.04 16.20
CA GLN A 73 -12.00 -15.47 16.53
C GLN A 73 -13.04 -16.28 15.74
N SER A 74 -13.78 -15.66 14.83
CA SER A 74 -14.79 -16.38 14.05
C SER A 74 -14.13 -17.40 13.08
N PRO A 75 -14.73 -18.57 12.88
CA PRO A 75 -14.19 -19.61 11.98
C PRO A 75 -14.06 -19.15 10.52
N ASP A 76 -14.83 -18.14 10.12
CA ASP A 76 -14.89 -17.53 8.79
C ASP A 76 -14.24 -16.15 8.74
N TYR A 77 -13.36 -15.84 9.72
CA TYR A 77 -12.71 -14.52 9.86
C TYR A 77 -12.13 -13.98 8.56
N SER A 78 -11.31 -14.77 7.85
CA SER A 78 -10.65 -14.32 6.62
C SER A 78 -11.64 -13.93 5.52
N GLU A 79 -12.77 -14.66 5.38
CA GLU A 79 -13.81 -14.35 4.39
C GLU A 79 -14.57 -13.08 4.79
N ARG A 80 -14.96 -12.98 6.05
CA ARG A 80 -15.65 -11.81 6.61
C ARG A 80 -14.78 -10.55 6.55
N LEU A 81 -13.50 -10.67 6.90
CA LEU A 81 -12.54 -9.57 6.78
C LEU A 81 -12.45 -9.08 5.33
N ALA A 82 -12.34 -10.01 4.39
CA ALA A 82 -12.31 -9.66 2.96
C ALA A 82 -13.62 -9.00 2.51
N ASP A 83 -14.77 -9.40 3.03
CA ASP A 83 -16.06 -8.77 2.71
C ASP A 83 -16.17 -7.35 3.29
N VAL A 84 -15.76 -7.14 4.53
CA VAL A 84 -15.75 -5.82 5.18
C VAL A 84 -14.81 -4.86 4.46
N MET A 85 -13.59 -5.31 4.11
CA MET A 85 -12.57 -4.47 3.46
C MET A 85 -12.78 -4.28 1.95
N ASN A 86 -13.83 -4.87 1.39
CA ASN A 86 -14.28 -4.68 0.00
C ASN A 86 -15.74 -4.21 -0.09
N ASP A 87 -16.30 -3.67 0.99
CA ASP A 87 -17.67 -3.17 1.01
C ASP A 87 -17.82 -1.98 0.05
N VAL A 88 -18.73 -2.10 -0.92
CA VAL A 88 -19.02 -1.09 -1.95
C VAL A 88 -20.49 -0.67 -1.96
N ARG A 89 -21.19 -0.89 -0.84
CA ARG A 89 -22.57 -0.42 -0.71
C ARG A 89 -22.62 1.11 -0.81
N PRO A 90 -23.66 1.68 -1.42
CA PRO A 90 -23.77 3.12 -1.64
C PRO A 90 -23.62 3.95 -0.33
N GLU A 91 -24.19 3.48 0.76
CA GLU A 91 -24.09 4.11 2.07
C GLU A 91 -22.65 4.10 2.62
N THR A 92 -21.91 3.00 2.40
CA THR A 92 -20.51 2.89 2.84
C THR A 92 -19.61 3.81 2.00
N ILE A 93 -19.85 3.88 0.69
CA ILE A 93 -19.12 4.80 -0.20
C ILE A 93 -19.35 6.26 0.21
N ALA A 94 -20.60 6.64 0.54
CA ALA A 94 -20.92 7.98 0.99
C ALA A 94 -20.23 8.32 2.32
N GLN A 95 -20.25 7.40 3.29
CA GLN A 95 -19.54 7.58 4.58
C GLN A 95 -18.02 7.69 4.37
N ALA A 96 -17.45 6.90 3.47
CA ALA A 96 -16.02 6.97 3.15
C ALA A 96 -15.65 8.31 2.48
N GLN A 97 -16.51 8.85 1.60
CA GLN A 97 -16.30 10.18 1.02
C GLN A 97 -16.28 11.27 2.10
N GLU A 98 -17.26 11.25 3.01
CA GLU A 98 -17.32 12.23 4.11
C GLU A 98 -16.08 12.15 5.00
N LEU A 99 -15.68 10.94 5.39
CA LEU A 99 -14.46 10.71 6.18
C LEU A 99 -13.22 11.20 5.43
N LEU A 100 -13.04 10.82 4.16
CA LEU A 100 -11.88 11.22 3.37
C LEU A 100 -11.82 12.75 3.21
N ASN A 101 -12.94 13.44 3.03
CA ASN A 101 -12.98 14.91 3.02
C ASN A 101 -12.47 15.50 4.34
N GLN A 102 -12.87 14.92 5.50
CA GLN A 102 -12.35 15.33 6.81
C GLN A 102 -10.85 15.07 6.95
N LEU A 103 -10.36 13.90 6.46
CA LEU A 103 -8.92 13.58 6.48
C LEU A 103 -8.12 14.56 5.61
N MET A 104 -8.67 15.06 4.49
CA MET A 104 -8.01 16.04 3.64
C MET A 104 -7.73 17.37 4.36
N ASP A 105 -8.52 17.74 5.35
CA ASP A 105 -8.24 18.91 6.19
C ASP A 105 -7.02 18.70 7.10
N ASN A 106 -6.74 17.46 7.50
CA ASN A 106 -5.66 17.11 8.42
C ASN A 106 -4.35 16.73 7.70
N VAL A 107 -4.39 16.02 6.57
CA VAL A 107 -3.18 15.56 5.89
C VAL A 107 -2.44 16.73 5.21
N TYR A 108 -1.12 16.59 5.09
CA TYR A 108 -0.29 17.54 4.35
C TYR A 108 -0.62 17.51 2.86
N SER A 109 -0.69 16.32 2.28
CA SER A 109 -1.04 16.10 0.87
C SER A 109 -1.43 14.64 0.61
N LEU A 110 -2.04 14.43 -0.56
CA LEU A 110 -2.04 13.11 -1.21
C LEU A 110 -0.71 12.93 -1.96
N GLU A 111 -0.15 11.72 -1.96
CA GLU A 111 1.10 11.42 -2.63
C GLU A 111 1.12 9.99 -3.21
N THR A 112 1.98 9.73 -4.18
CA THR A 112 2.23 8.39 -4.72
C THR A 112 3.67 7.96 -4.43
N ASP A 113 4.66 8.76 -4.86
CA ASP A 113 6.09 8.47 -4.75
C ASP A 113 6.86 9.46 -3.87
N SER A 114 6.36 10.70 -3.73
CA SER A 114 7.04 11.77 -2.98
C SER A 114 7.13 11.51 -1.48
N GLY A 115 6.25 10.68 -0.92
CA GLY A 115 6.20 10.37 0.49
C GLY A 115 7.50 9.76 1.03
N LYS A 116 8.21 8.97 0.23
CA LYS A 116 9.54 8.45 0.60
C LYS A 116 10.52 9.57 0.91
N ALA A 117 10.71 10.48 -0.05
CA ALA A 117 11.62 11.62 0.13
C ALA A 117 11.16 12.59 1.24
N ASP A 118 9.85 12.79 1.37
CA ASP A 118 9.29 13.63 2.42
C ASP A 118 9.50 13.03 3.83
N MET A 119 9.48 11.70 3.97
CA MET A 119 9.83 10.99 5.21
C MET A 119 11.32 11.05 5.51
N ILE A 120 12.20 10.74 4.54
CA ILE A 120 13.66 10.75 4.69
C ILE A 120 14.16 12.14 5.09
N THR A 121 13.59 13.18 4.50
CA THR A 121 13.98 14.59 4.82
C THR A 121 13.32 15.14 6.08
N GLY A 122 12.47 14.37 6.76
CA GLY A 122 11.76 14.82 7.96
C GLY A 122 10.68 15.89 7.71
N LYS A 123 10.25 16.09 6.47
CA LYS A 123 9.20 17.05 6.11
C LYS A 123 7.83 16.63 6.63
N ILE A 124 7.57 15.33 6.68
CA ILE A 124 6.40 14.71 7.28
C ILE A 124 6.84 13.69 8.34
N VAL A 125 5.97 13.36 9.27
CA VAL A 125 6.28 12.49 10.41
C VAL A 125 5.71 11.07 10.26
N ALA A 126 4.72 10.90 9.41
CA ALA A 126 4.18 9.60 9.03
C ALA A 126 3.51 9.65 7.65
N ASN A 127 3.49 8.51 6.97
CA ASN A 127 2.75 8.38 5.72
C ASN A 127 2.16 6.99 5.54
N TYR A 128 1.07 6.91 4.77
CA TYR A 128 0.54 5.66 4.26
C TYR A 128 1.51 5.11 3.22
N GLN A 129 2.07 3.91 3.43
CA GLN A 129 3.09 3.38 2.55
C GLN A 129 2.92 1.91 2.22
N TRP A 130 3.38 1.50 1.04
CA TRP A 130 3.61 0.11 0.67
C TRP A 130 4.89 -0.39 1.36
N SER A 131 4.88 -1.65 1.81
CA SER A 131 5.99 -2.19 2.61
C SER A 131 7.34 -2.15 1.91
N GLY A 132 7.40 -2.36 0.58
CA GLY A 132 8.65 -2.26 -0.17
C GLY A 132 9.20 -0.83 -0.25
N ASP A 133 8.35 0.16 -0.47
CA ASP A 133 8.75 1.57 -0.40
C ASP A 133 9.15 2.00 1.01
N ALA A 134 8.54 1.40 2.04
CA ALA A 134 8.94 1.62 3.42
C ALA A 134 10.35 1.07 3.69
N VAL A 135 10.69 -0.12 3.18
CA VAL A 135 12.05 -0.68 3.26
C VAL A 135 13.05 0.26 2.61
N TYR A 136 12.81 0.67 1.37
CA TYR A 136 13.68 1.61 0.68
C TYR A 136 13.89 2.91 1.47
N ALA A 137 12.81 3.48 2.02
CA ALA A 137 12.90 4.72 2.79
C ALA A 137 13.65 4.53 4.12
N MET A 138 13.52 3.37 4.77
CA MET A 138 14.29 3.04 5.97
C MET A 138 15.78 2.86 5.67
N ASP A 139 16.13 2.19 4.56
CA ASP A 139 17.52 2.00 4.14
C ASP A 139 18.19 3.35 3.84
N GLU A 140 17.54 4.22 3.07
CA GLU A 140 18.07 5.57 2.78
C GLU A 140 18.17 6.46 4.04
N ALA A 141 17.21 6.34 4.97
CA ALA A 141 17.24 7.10 6.22
C ALA A 141 18.36 6.63 7.16
N ASP A 142 18.65 5.32 7.18
CA ASP A 142 19.74 4.75 7.97
C ASP A 142 21.12 5.27 7.51
N GLU A 143 21.30 5.58 6.21
CA GLU A 143 22.54 6.19 5.69
C GLU A 143 22.80 7.60 6.27
N ASP A 144 21.72 8.29 6.68
CA ASP A 144 21.76 9.63 7.29
C ASP A 144 21.61 9.60 8.82
N ASP A 145 21.78 8.44 9.48
CA ASP A 145 21.57 8.22 10.93
C ASP A 145 20.14 8.62 11.38
N PHE A 146 19.15 8.48 10.53
CA PHE A 146 17.77 8.86 10.78
C PHE A 146 16.87 7.63 10.83
N GLU A 147 16.33 7.30 12.01
CA GLU A 147 15.51 6.10 12.19
C GLU A 147 14.07 6.32 11.68
N LEU A 148 13.62 5.45 10.80
CA LEU A 148 12.23 5.27 10.44
C LEU A 148 11.74 3.89 10.85
N ARG A 149 10.42 3.74 11.09
CA ARG A 149 9.76 2.47 11.41
C ARG A 149 8.49 2.29 10.62
N PHE A 150 8.10 1.04 10.47
CA PHE A 150 6.87 0.64 9.79
C PHE A 150 5.93 -0.07 10.76
N ALA A 151 4.68 0.38 10.83
CA ALA A 151 3.62 -0.25 11.61
C ALA A 151 2.48 -0.68 10.72
N VAL A 152 1.87 -1.82 11.06
CA VAL A 152 0.69 -2.33 10.38
C VAL A 152 -0.53 -2.08 11.25
N PRO A 153 -1.56 -1.38 10.75
CA PRO A 153 -2.79 -1.11 11.49
C PRO A 153 -3.47 -2.37 12.01
N LYS A 154 -4.01 -2.29 13.21
CA LYS A 154 -4.67 -3.42 13.91
C LYS A 154 -5.96 -3.83 13.23
N GLU A 155 -6.61 -2.91 12.56
CA GLU A 155 -7.89 -3.12 11.89
C GLU A 155 -7.74 -4.10 10.71
N SER A 156 -6.80 -3.88 9.84
CA SER A 156 -6.46 -4.72 8.69
C SER A 156 -5.37 -4.07 7.86
N THR A 157 -4.77 -4.83 6.96
CA THR A 157 -3.88 -4.33 5.92
C THR A 157 -4.20 -4.95 4.57
N ASN A 158 -3.91 -4.23 3.49
CA ASN A 158 -4.02 -4.78 2.15
C ASN A 158 -2.82 -5.67 1.85
N LEU A 159 -3.08 -6.92 1.47
CA LEU A 159 -2.10 -7.79 0.82
C LEU A 159 -2.22 -7.59 -0.69
N TRP A 160 -1.15 -7.13 -1.32
CA TRP A 160 -1.09 -6.95 -2.76
C TRP A 160 0.03 -7.81 -3.37
N PHE A 161 -0.10 -8.09 -4.63
CA PHE A 161 0.93 -8.80 -5.40
C PHE A 161 0.90 -8.36 -6.87
N ASP A 162 2.09 -8.29 -7.43
CA ASP A 162 2.32 -7.99 -8.82
C ASP A 162 2.65 -9.24 -9.62
N GLY A 163 2.34 -9.22 -10.89
CA GLY A 163 2.63 -10.33 -11.77
C GLY A 163 2.82 -9.92 -13.22
N TRP A 164 3.66 -10.66 -13.89
CA TRP A 164 3.91 -10.55 -15.31
C TRP A 164 2.77 -11.16 -16.12
N VAL A 165 2.20 -10.40 -17.03
CA VAL A 165 1.15 -10.87 -17.94
C VAL A 165 1.52 -10.54 -19.38
N MET A 166 1.19 -11.44 -20.30
CA MET A 166 1.36 -11.21 -21.73
C MET A 166 0.04 -10.72 -22.34
N LEU A 167 0.04 -9.50 -22.86
CA LEU A 167 -1.13 -8.94 -23.53
C LEU A 167 -1.27 -9.54 -24.93
N LYS A 168 -2.44 -10.06 -25.29
CA LYS A 168 -2.72 -10.64 -26.60
C LYS A 168 -2.36 -9.71 -27.75
N ASN A 169 -2.74 -8.43 -27.65
CA ASN A 169 -2.41 -7.41 -28.65
C ASN A 169 -0.90 -7.08 -28.70
N GLY A 170 -0.16 -7.30 -27.63
CA GLY A 170 1.30 -7.14 -27.57
C GLY A 170 2.02 -8.29 -28.28
N ILE A 171 1.59 -9.51 -28.02
CA ILE A 171 2.18 -10.73 -28.59
C ILE A 171 1.76 -10.93 -30.07
N ARG A 172 0.51 -10.63 -30.44
CA ARG A 172 -0.03 -10.69 -31.81
C ARG A 172 0.15 -12.06 -32.52
N GLU A 173 0.01 -13.16 -31.75
CA GLU A 173 0.24 -14.53 -32.25
C GLU A 173 1.64 -14.76 -32.86
N ASP A 174 2.62 -13.93 -32.48
CA ASP A 174 4.01 -14.02 -32.90
C ASP A 174 4.78 -14.93 -31.93
N ALA A 175 5.16 -16.10 -32.38
CA ALA A 175 5.82 -17.11 -31.56
C ALA A 175 7.22 -16.65 -31.08
N GLU A 176 7.96 -15.89 -31.85
CA GLU A 176 9.29 -15.38 -31.46
C GLU A 176 9.14 -14.34 -30.34
N ARG A 177 8.16 -13.46 -30.45
CA ARG A 177 7.84 -12.46 -29.45
C ARG A 177 7.34 -13.09 -28.16
N GLN A 178 6.48 -14.10 -28.26
CA GLN A 178 6.03 -14.87 -27.10
C GLN A 178 7.22 -15.53 -26.40
N HIS A 179 8.08 -16.23 -27.14
CA HIS A 179 9.27 -16.88 -26.60
C HIS A 179 10.22 -15.87 -25.92
N ALA A 180 10.44 -14.70 -26.52
CA ALA A 180 11.26 -13.65 -25.93
C ALA A 180 10.66 -13.14 -24.59
N ALA A 181 9.34 -12.96 -24.52
CA ALA A 181 8.66 -12.56 -23.28
C ALA A 181 8.77 -13.63 -22.19
N GLU A 182 8.56 -14.91 -22.54
CA GLU A 182 8.73 -16.03 -21.63
C GLU A 182 10.17 -16.15 -21.13
N ALA A 183 11.16 -16.00 -22.01
CA ALA A 183 12.58 -16.03 -21.65
C ALA A 183 12.94 -14.88 -20.68
N PHE A 184 12.39 -13.69 -20.89
CA PHE A 184 12.59 -12.54 -20.01
C PHE A 184 11.98 -12.79 -18.60
N VAL A 185 10.74 -13.26 -18.53
CA VAL A 185 10.08 -13.57 -17.25
C VAL A 185 10.83 -14.70 -16.52
N ASN A 186 11.23 -15.76 -17.24
CA ASN A 186 12.01 -16.86 -16.67
C ASN A 186 13.38 -16.37 -16.15
N PHE A 187 14.03 -15.45 -16.86
CA PHE A 187 15.29 -14.84 -16.40
C PHE A 187 15.09 -14.07 -15.08
N LEU A 188 14.04 -13.24 -14.98
CA LEU A 188 13.74 -12.49 -13.76
C LEU A 188 13.31 -13.38 -12.60
N SER A 189 12.69 -14.53 -12.89
CA SER A 189 12.22 -15.50 -11.88
C SER A 189 13.30 -16.46 -11.38
N ARG A 190 14.53 -16.34 -11.84
CA ARG A 190 15.67 -17.07 -11.25
C ARG A 190 15.95 -16.47 -9.86
N THR A 191 16.25 -17.31 -8.89
CA THR A 191 16.49 -16.91 -7.50
C THR A 191 17.61 -15.89 -7.35
N ASP A 192 18.72 -16.04 -8.11
CA ASP A 192 19.83 -15.08 -8.11
C ASP A 192 19.43 -13.69 -8.66
N ASN A 193 18.52 -13.63 -9.64
CA ASN A 193 18.00 -12.38 -10.17
C ASN A 193 16.90 -11.80 -9.29
N ALA A 194 16.06 -12.65 -8.70
CA ALA A 194 15.05 -12.23 -7.72
C ALA A 194 15.71 -11.52 -6.52
N VAL A 195 16.77 -12.12 -5.95
CA VAL A 195 17.55 -11.53 -4.86
C VAL A 195 18.15 -10.17 -5.25
N ARG A 196 18.77 -10.06 -6.43
CA ARG A 196 19.31 -8.78 -6.91
C ARG A 196 18.24 -7.70 -7.02
N ASN A 197 17.05 -8.10 -7.48
CA ASN A 197 15.93 -7.20 -7.64
C ASN A 197 15.40 -6.76 -6.26
N MET A 198 15.23 -7.69 -5.32
CA MET A 198 14.84 -7.39 -3.93
C MET A 198 15.82 -6.40 -3.29
N TYR A 199 17.12 -6.66 -3.40
CA TYR A 199 18.16 -5.79 -2.85
C TYR A 199 18.10 -4.36 -3.40
N TYR A 200 17.80 -4.23 -4.70
CA TYR A 200 17.84 -2.93 -5.37
C TYR A 200 16.58 -2.07 -5.12
N ILE A 201 15.40 -2.70 -4.95
CA ILE A 201 14.12 -1.98 -4.87
C ILE A 201 13.44 -2.07 -3.50
N GLY A 202 13.95 -2.88 -2.56
CA GLY A 202 13.37 -3.06 -1.23
C GLY A 202 12.12 -3.95 -1.16
N TYR A 203 11.57 -4.40 -2.30
CA TYR A 203 10.34 -5.19 -2.35
C TYR A 203 10.61 -6.68 -2.17
N THR A 204 9.61 -7.43 -1.69
CA THR A 204 9.68 -8.88 -1.49
C THR A 204 9.28 -9.61 -2.76
N SER A 205 10.16 -10.50 -3.25
CA SER A 205 9.86 -11.34 -4.40
C SER A 205 8.85 -12.44 -4.05
N SER A 206 7.98 -12.79 -5.02
CA SER A 206 7.15 -14.00 -4.95
C SER A 206 7.96 -15.28 -5.21
N ILE A 207 9.25 -15.16 -5.56
CA ILE A 207 10.17 -16.27 -5.75
C ILE A 207 10.86 -16.53 -4.41
N ALA A 208 10.53 -17.67 -3.77
CA ALA A 208 11.10 -18.06 -2.47
C ALA A 208 12.22 -19.12 -2.61
N GLY A 209 12.40 -19.70 -3.80
CA GLY A 209 13.26 -20.87 -4.00
C GLY A 209 12.53 -22.18 -3.72
N ASN A 210 13.26 -23.21 -3.33
CA ASN A 210 12.73 -24.51 -2.97
C ASN A 210 13.73 -25.28 -2.07
N ALA A 211 13.42 -26.52 -1.70
CA ALA A 211 14.26 -27.30 -0.78
C ALA A 211 15.71 -27.57 -1.27
N GLN A 212 16.00 -27.39 -2.55
CA GLN A 212 17.32 -27.53 -3.18
C GLN A 212 17.95 -26.19 -3.54
N ASP A 213 17.23 -25.09 -3.35
CA ASP A 213 17.67 -23.73 -3.68
C ASP A 213 17.18 -22.78 -2.58
N ASP A 214 18.02 -22.50 -1.63
CA ASP A 214 17.80 -21.63 -0.48
C ASP A 214 18.38 -20.20 -0.67
N THR A 215 18.71 -19.83 -1.91
CA THR A 215 19.35 -18.55 -2.26
C THR A 215 18.61 -17.34 -1.65
N VAL A 216 17.27 -17.34 -1.68
CA VAL A 216 16.47 -16.24 -1.11
C VAL A 216 16.53 -16.23 0.41
N TYR A 217 16.50 -17.39 1.06
CA TYR A 217 16.62 -17.49 2.51
C TYR A 217 18.03 -17.10 3.00
N GLU A 218 19.07 -17.51 2.30
CA GLU A 218 20.44 -17.08 2.59
C GLU A 218 20.62 -15.57 2.44
N TYR A 219 19.93 -14.96 1.46
CA TYR A 219 19.87 -13.50 1.32
C TYR A 219 19.22 -12.85 2.56
N LEU A 220 18.09 -13.40 3.06
CA LEU A 220 17.48 -12.90 4.30
C LEU A 220 18.43 -12.97 5.48
N LYS A 221 19.14 -14.08 5.63
CA LYS A 221 20.14 -14.24 6.72
C LYS A 221 21.26 -13.21 6.59
N TRP A 222 21.68 -12.92 5.37
CA TRP A 222 22.71 -11.90 5.13
C TRP A 222 22.20 -10.48 5.44
N CYS A 223 20.94 -10.15 5.11
CA CYS A 223 20.37 -8.82 5.37
C CYS A 223 20.02 -8.61 6.84
N TYR A 224 19.49 -9.62 7.51
CA TYR A 224 18.76 -9.45 8.78
C TYR A 224 19.22 -10.40 9.89
N GLY A 225 20.25 -11.20 9.65
CA GLY A 225 20.87 -12.01 10.70
C GLY A 225 21.48 -11.14 11.78
N ALA A 226 21.26 -11.49 13.06
CA ALA A 226 21.82 -10.74 14.17
C ALA A 226 23.35 -10.90 14.24
N ASP A 227 24.03 -9.82 14.56
CA ASP A 227 25.44 -9.82 14.92
C ASP A 227 25.65 -10.30 16.38
N ASP A 228 26.88 -10.71 16.73
CA ASP A 228 27.21 -11.29 18.05
C ASP A 228 26.92 -10.35 19.25
N GLU A 229 26.83 -9.05 19.02
CA GLU A 229 26.64 -8.02 20.06
C GLU A 229 25.17 -7.58 20.24
N GLU A 230 24.23 -8.13 19.44
CA GLU A 230 22.85 -7.71 19.42
C GLU A 230 21.94 -8.57 20.31
N GLU A 231 20.83 -7.99 20.77
CA GLU A 231 19.74 -8.75 21.38
C GLU A 231 19.04 -9.57 20.30
N VAL A 232 19.21 -10.89 20.36
CA VAL A 232 18.74 -11.84 19.35
C VAL A 232 17.33 -12.30 19.65
N MET A 233 16.48 -12.33 18.61
CA MET A 233 15.19 -12.98 18.64
C MET A 233 15.08 -14.06 17.55
N ALA A 234 14.31 -15.10 17.83
CA ALA A 234 13.92 -16.09 16.82
C ALA A 234 12.75 -15.53 15.98
N TYR A 235 12.96 -15.33 14.69
CA TYR A 235 11.97 -14.79 13.77
C TYR A 235 11.54 -15.84 12.75
N PRO A 236 10.34 -16.46 12.89
CA PRO A 236 9.84 -17.48 11.98
C PRO A 236 9.44 -16.87 10.63
N VAL A 237 10.00 -17.37 9.53
CA VAL A 237 9.64 -17.00 8.16
C VAL A 237 9.17 -18.19 7.33
N GLY A 238 8.99 -19.36 7.96
CA GLY A 238 8.64 -20.62 7.29
C GLY A 238 7.35 -20.54 6.47
N TYR A 239 6.37 -19.74 6.88
CA TYR A 239 5.15 -19.48 6.11
C TYR A 239 5.44 -19.10 4.65
N PHE A 240 6.45 -18.26 4.41
CA PHE A 240 6.80 -17.77 3.08
C PHE A 240 7.64 -18.73 2.23
N PHE A 241 8.30 -19.71 2.85
CA PHE A 241 9.23 -20.64 2.19
C PHE A 241 8.68 -22.06 2.04
N SER A 242 8.01 -22.56 3.08
CA SER A 242 7.46 -23.91 3.10
C SER A 242 5.95 -23.97 3.30
N GLY A 243 5.31 -22.83 3.59
CA GLY A 243 3.90 -22.74 3.95
C GLY A 243 3.63 -23.05 5.44
N GLU A 244 4.67 -23.37 6.23
CA GLU A 244 4.55 -23.74 7.64
C GLU A 244 5.48 -22.88 8.51
N ASN A 245 4.91 -22.01 9.33
CA ASN A 245 5.67 -21.08 10.18
C ASN A 245 6.52 -21.82 11.25
N SER A 246 6.15 -23.05 11.59
CA SER A 246 6.87 -23.91 12.54
C SER A 246 8.07 -24.64 11.93
N ASP A 247 8.33 -24.50 10.62
CA ASP A 247 9.47 -25.17 9.99
C ASP A 247 10.81 -24.60 10.52
N ALA A 248 11.49 -25.42 11.32
CA ALA A 248 12.72 -25.02 12.00
C ALA A 248 13.87 -24.62 11.06
N ARG A 249 13.81 -24.98 9.77
CA ARG A 249 14.81 -24.56 8.76
C ARG A 249 14.74 -23.07 8.48
N TYR A 250 13.57 -22.47 8.67
CA TYR A 250 13.28 -21.08 8.34
C TYR A 250 12.96 -20.24 9.58
N ILE A 251 13.70 -20.47 10.66
CA ILE A 251 13.71 -19.62 11.85
C ILE A 251 14.98 -18.76 11.79
N LEU A 252 14.81 -17.50 11.42
CA LEU A 252 15.91 -16.55 11.35
C LEU A 252 16.27 -16.08 12.76
N GLN A 253 17.56 -16.11 13.10
CA GLN A 253 18.08 -15.42 14.29
C GLN A 253 18.37 -13.97 13.89
N SER A 254 17.55 -13.05 14.35
CA SER A 254 17.61 -11.64 13.95
C SER A 254 17.71 -10.72 15.15
N SER A 255 18.15 -9.48 14.95
CA SER A 255 18.12 -8.46 15.98
C SER A 255 16.67 -8.14 16.37
N ALA A 256 16.41 -7.98 17.67
CA ALA A 256 15.11 -7.54 18.18
C ALA A 256 14.72 -6.14 17.63
N SER A 257 15.69 -5.34 17.20
CA SER A 257 15.46 -4.03 16.57
C SER A 257 14.70 -4.13 15.24
N GLN A 258 14.74 -5.30 14.57
CA GLN A 258 14.04 -5.52 13.30
C GLN A 258 12.50 -5.58 13.43
N MET A 259 11.95 -5.62 14.64
CA MET A 259 10.51 -5.45 14.88
C MET A 259 10.08 -4.03 14.50
N GLY A 260 9.21 -3.92 13.49
CA GLY A 260 8.78 -2.64 12.91
C GLY A 260 9.80 -2.00 11.96
N ARG A 261 10.80 -2.78 11.49
CA ARG A 261 11.83 -2.37 10.55
C ARG A 261 11.73 -3.16 9.23
N GLN A 262 12.84 -3.23 8.48
CA GLN A 262 12.88 -3.82 7.14
C GLN A 262 12.41 -5.29 7.11
N LEU A 263 12.92 -6.14 8.00
CA LEU A 263 12.50 -7.55 8.07
C LEU A 263 10.99 -7.68 8.32
N TYR A 264 10.47 -6.94 9.31
CA TYR A 264 9.04 -6.91 9.62
C TYR A 264 8.20 -6.46 8.42
N SER A 265 8.70 -5.51 7.64
CA SER A 265 8.00 -4.97 6.46
C SER A 265 7.97 -5.94 5.29
N GLN A 266 9.08 -6.67 5.06
CA GLN A 266 9.21 -7.62 3.95
C GLN A 266 8.59 -8.99 4.25
N TYR A 267 8.71 -9.47 5.49
CA TYR A 267 8.25 -10.77 5.94
C TYR A 267 7.47 -10.62 7.24
N PRO A 268 6.28 -10.01 7.21
CA PRO A 268 5.50 -9.73 8.42
C PRO A 268 5.16 -11.02 9.18
N PRO A 269 5.07 -10.97 10.52
CA PRO A 269 4.72 -12.13 11.33
C PRO A 269 3.29 -12.61 11.06
N GLN A 270 2.99 -13.84 11.50
CA GLN A 270 1.75 -14.54 11.17
C GLN A 270 0.51 -13.76 11.58
N ASP A 271 0.52 -13.13 12.75
CA ASP A 271 -0.61 -12.32 13.23
C ASP A 271 -0.93 -11.12 12.32
N VAL A 272 0.08 -10.58 11.64
CA VAL A 272 -0.10 -9.55 10.61
C VAL A 272 -0.69 -10.17 9.34
N MET A 273 -0.16 -11.34 8.91
CA MET A 273 -0.66 -12.03 7.72
C MET A 273 -2.12 -12.45 7.89
N ASP A 274 -2.51 -12.89 9.09
CA ASP A 274 -3.88 -13.33 9.39
C ASP A 274 -4.91 -12.20 9.24
N ARG A 275 -4.51 -10.93 9.43
CA ARG A 275 -5.39 -9.77 9.25
C ARG A 275 -5.20 -9.03 7.91
N THR A 276 -4.66 -9.72 6.91
CA THR A 276 -4.57 -9.17 5.55
C THR A 276 -5.87 -9.37 4.77
N ALA A 277 -6.21 -8.40 3.94
CA ALA A 277 -7.30 -8.50 2.96
C ALA A 277 -6.81 -8.14 1.56
N ILE A 278 -7.22 -8.91 0.56
CA ILE A 278 -6.94 -8.61 -0.85
C ILE A 278 -8.04 -7.71 -1.40
N MET A 279 -7.67 -6.65 -2.10
CA MET A 279 -8.60 -5.80 -2.83
C MET A 279 -9.20 -6.58 -4.00
N ARG A 280 -10.52 -6.86 -3.93
CA ARG A 280 -11.25 -7.60 -4.94
C ARG A 280 -11.55 -6.73 -6.17
N TYR A 281 -11.87 -7.38 -7.27
CA TYR A 281 -12.43 -6.72 -8.45
C TYR A 281 -13.79 -6.11 -8.10
N PHE A 282 -14.00 -4.87 -8.50
CA PHE A 282 -15.30 -4.20 -8.44
C PHE A 282 -15.96 -4.23 -9.82
N ASP A 283 -17.25 -4.45 -9.86
CA ASP A 283 -18.03 -4.36 -11.10
C ASP A 283 -18.04 -2.92 -11.65
N ALA A 284 -18.64 -2.73 -12.81
CA ALA A 284 -18.63 -1.43 -13.49
C ALA A 284 -19.35 -0.33 -12.69
N ASP A 285 -20.43 -0.66 -11.99
CA ASP A 285 -21.21 0.30 -11.21
C ASP A 285 -20.50 0.69 -9.95
N ALA A 286 -19.94 -0.27 -9.20
CA ALA A 286 -19.11 -0.02 -8.03
C ALA A 286 -17.85 0.79 -8.39
N ASN A 287 -17.14 0.42 -9.47
CA ASN A 287 -16.00 1.19 -9.96
C ASN A 287 -16.37 2.63 -10.31
N LYS A 288 -17.52 2.84 -10.95
CA LYS A 288 -18.00 4.20 -11.28
C LYS A 288 -18.27 5.01 -10.01
N ALA A 289 -18.95 4.40 -9.03
CA ALA A 289 -19.29 5.07 -7.76
C ALA A 289 -18.02 5.44 -6.96
N ILE A 290 -17.08 4.50 -6.83
CA ILE A 290 -15.80 4.71 -6.13
C ILE A 290 -14.95 5.77 -6.83
N ASN A 291 -14.85 5.76 -8.15
CA ASN A 291 -14.12 6.79 -8.88
C ASN A 291 -14.79 8.17 -8.76
N GLN A 292 -16.14 8.24 -8.77
CA GLN A 292 -16.84 9.50 -8.55
C GLN A 292 -16.58 10.04 -7.13
N MET A 293 -16.67 9.19 -6.11
CA MET A 293 -16.31 9.51 -4.73
C MET A 293 -14.88 10.09 -4.67
N TRP A 294 -13.91 9.47 -5.33
CA TRP A 294 -12.53 9.93 -5.34
C TRP A 294 -12.33 11.27 -6.04
N ILE A 295 -13.05 11.49 -7.15
CA ILE A 295 -13.07 12.80 -7.83
C ILE A 295 -13.59 13.88 -6.87
N ASN A 296 -14.66 13.61 -6.13
CA ASN A 296 -15.23 14.54 -5.17
C ASN A 296 -14.23 14.89 -4.06
N VAL A 297 -13.55 13.87 -3.49
CA VAL A 297 -12.52 14.07 -2.46
C VAL A 297 -11.34 14.92 -2.97
N ARG A 298 -10.90 14.72 -4.22
CA ARG A 298 -9.73 15.43 -4.78
C ARG A 298 -10.04 16.81 -5.32
N CYS A 299 -11.22 17.00 -5.88
CA CYS A 299 -11.54 18.14 -6.74
C CYS A 299 -12.61 19.07 -6.17
N PHE A 300 -12.96 18.96 -4.90
CA PHE A 300 -14.12 19.57 -4.28
C PHE A 300 -15.46 18.96 -4.74
N ASP A 301 -16.36 18.78 -3.81
CA ASP A 301 -17.73 18.36 -4.14
C ASP A 301 -18.43 19.49 -4.90
N ILE A 302 -18.68 19.25 -6.19
CA ILE A 302 -19.33 20.24 -7.06
C ILE A 302 -20.77 20.50 -6.61
N GLU A 303 -21.37 19.57 -5.84
CA GLU A 303 -22.70 19.70 -5.28
C GLU A 303 -22.75 20.76 -4.17
N ASP A 304 -21.64 21.01 -3.46
CA ASP A 304 -21.53 22.02 -2.40
C ASP A 304 -21.20 23.44 -2.90
N VAL A 305 -20.98 23.63 -4.21
CA VAL A 305 -20.74 24.97 -4.75
C VAL A 305 -22.05 25.75 -4.82
N PRO A 306 -22.20 26.82 -4.03
CA PRO A 306 -23.43 27.60 -4.02
C PRO A 306 -23.83 28.04 -5.43
N MET A 307 -25.12 27.95 -5.75
CA MET A 307 -25.67 28.38 -7.07
C MET A 307 -25.18 29.79 -7.49
N GLY A 308 -24.91 30.69 -6.53
CA GLY A 308 -24.36 32.01 -6.77
C GLY A 308 -22.98 32.01 -7.40
N VAL A 309 -22.14 31.02 -7.10
CA VAL A 309 -20.80 30.86 -7.70
C VAL A 309 -20.93 30.46 -9.17
N TRP A 310 -21.82 29.51 -9.47
CA TRP A 310 -22.13 29.10 -10.84
C TRP A 310 -22.65 30.25 -11.67
N MET A 311 -23.55 31.07 -11.10
CA MET A 311 -24.06 32.27 -11.77
C MET A 311 -22.96 33.30 -12.01
N ALA A 312 -22.04 33.49 -11.06
CA ALA A 312 -20.91 34.41 -11.23
C ALA A 312 -19.92 33.94 -12.32
N LEU A 313 -19.63 32.62 -12.37
CA LEU A 313 -18.79 32.04 -13.41
C LEU A 313 -19.42 32.14 -14.80
N LEU A 314 -20.72 31.91 -14.91
CA LEU A 314 -21.48 32.08 -16.16
C LEU A 314 -21.47 33.54 -16.63
N ALA A 315 -21.68 34.48 -15.72
CA ALA A 315 -21.62 35.92 -16.02
C ALA A 315 -20.22 36.35 -16.48
N ALA A 316 -19.16 35.88 -15.82
CA ALA A 316 -17.79 36.14 -16.24
C ALA A 316 -17.49 35.58 -17.63
N LEU A 317 -17.95 34.36 -17.93
CA LEU A 317 -17.82 33.74 -19.25
C LEU A 317 -18.51 34.55 -20.33
N LEU A 318 -19.74 35.02 -20.08
CA LEU A 318 -20.50 35.85 -20.99
C LEU A 318 -19.80 37.23 -21.26
N VAL A 319 -19.19 37.82 -20.25
CA VAL A 319 -18.38 39.04 -20.41
C VAL A 319 -17.16 38.79 -21.29
N ILE A 320 -16.41 37.69 -21.03
CA ILE A 320 -15.24 37.31 -21.84
C ILE A 320 -15.61 37.10 -23.30
N VAL A 321 -16.68 36.35 -23.55
CA VAL A 321 -17.20 36.09 -24.89
C VAL A 321 -17.62 37.40 -25.57
N SER A 322 -18.36 38.29 -24.87
CA SER A 322 -18.82 39.54 -25.42
C SER A 322 -17.67 40.50 -25.76
N VAL A 323 -16.62 40.55 -24.94
CA VAL A 323 -15.39 41.31 -25.21
C VAL A 323 -14.62 40.72 -26.39
N GLY A 324 -14.52 39.38 -26.46
CA GLY A 324 -13.92 38.67 -27.58
C GLY A 324 -14.61 38.98 -28.93
N PHE A 325 -15.94 38.95 -28.95
CA PHE A 325 -16.74 39.32 -30.15
C PHE A 325 -16.60 40.79 -30.55
N ARG A 326 -16.54 41.72 -29.60
CA ARG A 326 -16.31 43.13 -29.88
C ARG A 326 -14.91 43.40 -30.47
N LYS A 327 -13.90 42.65 -30.01
CA LYS A 327 -12.52 42.77 -30.51
C LYS A 327 -12.37 42.17 -31.92
N SER A 328 -13.09 41.10 -32.22
CA SER A 328 -13.12 40.45 -33.54
C SER A 328 -13.83 41.29 -34.60
N ARG A 329 -14.85 42.13 -34.23
CA ARG A 329 -15.54 43.02 -35.17
C ARG A 329 -14.80 44.34 -35.43
N ARG A 330 -13.71 44.64 -34.74
CA ARG A 330 -12.88 45.82 -34.92
C ARG A 330 -11.58 45.58 -35.72
N ARG A 331 -11.39 44.32 -36.14
CA ARG A 331 -10.39 43.91 -37.13
C ARG A 331 -11.07 43.59 -38.45
#